data_04d57e31c619eb4ec2666af6db06372e
#
_entry.id   04d57e31c619eb4ec2666af6db06372e
#
_cell.length_a   1.000
_cell.length_b   1.000
_cell.length_c   1.000
_cell.angle_alpha   90.00
_cell.angle_beta   90.00
_cell.angle_gamma   90.00
#
_symmetry.space_group_name_H-M   'P 1'
#
loop_
_entity.id
_entity.type
_entity.pdbx_description
1 polymer ?
#
loop_
_entity_poly.entity_id
_entity_poly.type
_entity_poly.pdbx_seq_one_letter_code
_entity_poly.pdbx_strand_id
1 'polypeptide(L)'
;MAESGSGGPRIETWVSSMMLSPREIEKLVIYQVAELARRRKERGLKLNFPESIAVITEALLEAARDGRSVAEVTELGKQVLSRDDVMPGVPEMVNIVQVEATFRTGTQLVAVANPIP
;
A
#
# COMPACT_ATOMS: atom_id res chain seq x y z
N MET A 1 -6.38 28.84 -6.16
CA MET A 1 -6.66 28.90 -5.71
C MET A 1 -7.12 28.76 -4.92
N ALA A 2 -7.33 28.54 -5.23
CA ALA A 2 -7.73 28.52 -4.58
C ALA A 2 -8.29 28.31 -3.84
N GLU A 3 -8.35 28.20 -3.72
CA GLU A 3 -8.83 28.13 -2.98
C GLU A 3 -9.47 28.34 -2.46
N SER A 4 -9.45 28.58 -3.01
CA SER A 4 -10.03 29.06 -2.63
C SER A 4 -10.89 29.13 -2.07
N GLY A 5 -10.61 29.41 -1.78
CA GLY A 5 -11.54 29.55 -0.71
C GLY A 5 -12.98 29.33 -1.01
N SER A 6 -13.28 29.20 -2.16
CA SER A 6 -14.66 29.04 -2.60
C SER A 6 -15.19 27.62 -2.36
N GLY A 7 -14.34 26.70 -2.01
CA GLY A 7 -14.78 25.33 -1.76
C GLY A 7 -15.26 25.13 -0.34
N GLY A 8 -15.71 23.97 -0.03
CA GLY A 8 -16.01 23.55 1.34
C GLY A 8 -14.75 23.36 2.17
N PRO A 9 -14.86 22.78 3.36
CA PRO A 9 -13.70 22.52 4.20
C PRO A 9 -12.64 21.71 3.47
N ARG A 10 -11.40 21.95 3.82
CA ARG A 10 -10.29 21.19 3.26
C ARG A 10 -10.35 19.75 3.80
N ILE A 11 -9.75 18.84 3.04
CA ILE A 11 -9.75 17.43 3.44
C ILE A 11 -9.14 17.22 4.83
N GLU A 12 -8.16 18.04 5.20
CA GLU A 12 -7.54 17.94 6.52
C GLU A 12 -8.56 18.17 7.63
N THR A 13 -9.52 19.05 7.41
CA THR A 13 -10.56 19.33 8.38
C THR A 13 -11.49 18.13 8.55
N TRP A 14 -11.88 17.51 7.46
CA TRP A 14 -12.73 16.32 7.51
C TRP A 14 -12.02 15.15 8.17
N VAL A 15 -10.74 14.96 7.84
CA VAL A 15 -9.94 13.89 8.41
C VAL A 15 -9.80 14.08 9.92
N SER A 16 -9.58 15.31 10.38
CA SER A 16 -9.52 15.60 11.81
C SER A 16 -10.84 15.28 12.49
N SER A 17 -11.95 15.60 11.82
CA SER A 17 -13.29 15.29 12.37
C SER A 17 -13.52 13.78 12.47
N MET A 18 -12.87 12.99 11.64
CA MET A 18 -12.94 11.53 11.70
C MET A 18 -11.97 10.95 12.73
N MET A 19 -11.19 11.81 13.39
CA MET A 19 -10.22 11.41 14.43
C MET A 19 -9.17 10.43 13.92
N LEU A 20 -8.77 10.58 12.66
CA LEU A 20 -7.73 9.77 12.08
C LEU A 20 -6.35 10.37 12.35
N SER A 21 -5.39 9.52 12.71
CA SER A 21 -4.00 9.93 12.88
C SER A 21 -3.34 10.10 11.51
N PRO A 22 -2.21 10.85 11.43
CA PRO A 22 -1.46 10.94 10.18
C PRO A 22 -1.05 9.57 9.61
N ARG A 23 -0.72 8.61 10.47
CA ARG A 23 -0.36 7.26 10.01
C ARG A 23 -1.53 6.53 9.38
N GLU A 24 -2.72 6.71 9.95
CA GLU A 24 -3.93 6.12 9.38
C GLU A 24 -4.27 6.74 8.03
N ILE A 25 -4.05 8.05 7.88
CA ILE A 25 -4.24 8.74 6.61
C ILE A 25 -3.29 8.19 5.56
N GLU A 26 -2.02 8.00 5.91
CA GLU A 26 -1.03 7.42 4.99
C GLU A 26 -1.45 6.04 4.50
N LYS A 27 -1.96 5.21 5.41
CA LYS A 27 -2.43 3.87 5.04
C LYS A 27 -3.63 3.93 4.11
N LEU A 28 -4.52 4.90 4.30
CA LEU A 28 -5.66 5.08 3.41
C LEU A 28 -5.22 5.53 2.02
N VAL A 29 -4.20 6.39 1.93
CA VAL A 29 -3.63 6.80 0.64
C VAL A 29 -3.03 5.58 -0.08
N ILE A 30 -2.28 4.76 0.64
CA ILE A 30 -1.74 3.52 0.09
C ILE A 30 -2.86 2.65 -0.46
N TYR A 31 -3.94 2.50 0.29
CA TYR A 31 -5.10 1.71 -0.14
C TYR A 31 -5.69 2.26 -1.43
N GLN A 32 -5.84 3.59 -1.53
CA GLN A 32 -6.40 4.22 -2.73
C GLN A 32 -5.51 3.99 -3.95
N VAL A 33 -4.21 4.15 -3.80
CA VAL A 33 -3.27 3.92 -4.89
C VAL A 33 -3.28 2.44 -5.31
N ALA A 34 -3.33 1.54 -4.34
CA ALA A 34 -3.37 0.11 -4.60
C ALA A 34 -4.66 -0.28 -5.35
N GLU A 35 -5.78 0.29 -4.96
CA GLU A 35 -7.05 0.01 -5.60
C GLU A 35 -7.05 0.47 -7.05
N LEU A 36 -6.56 1.69 -7.30
CA LEU A 36 -6.42 2.22 -8.65
C LEU A 36 -5.49 1.34 -9.48
N ALA A 37 -4.37 0.93 -8.89
CA ALA A 37 -3.41 0.06 -9.57
C ALA A 37 -4.04 -1.27 -9.97
N ARG A 38 -4.83 -1.88 -9.09
CA ARG A 38 -5.50 -3.14 -9.40
C ARG A 38 -6.46 -2.98 -10.57
N ARG A 39 -7.20 -1.88 -10.62
CA ARG A 39 -8.12 -1.61 -11.73
C ARG A 39 -7.36 -1.46 -13.04
N ARG A 40 -6.19 -0.82 -13.00
CA ARG A 40 -5.34 -0.69 -14.20
C ARG A 40 -4.82 -2.05 -14.65
N LYS A 41 -4.39 -2.86 -13.70
CA LYS A 41 -3.91 -4.21 -13.96
C LYS A 41 -5.01 -5.06 -14.61
N GLU A 42 -6.25 -4.95 -14.14
CA GLU A 42 -7.39 -5.68 -14.71
C GLU A 42 -7.65 -5.30 -16.15
N ARG A 43 -7.29 -4.06 -16.54
CA ARG A 43 -7.40 -3.61 -17.93
C ARG A 43 -6.20 -4.02 -18.79
N GLY A 44 -5.29 -4.81 -18.23
CA GLY A 44 -4.12 -5.29 -18.95
C GLY A 44 -2.91 -4.36 -18.91
N LEU A 45 -2.95 -3.31 -18.07
CA LEU A 45 -1.82 -2.40 -17.96
C LEU A 45 -0.78 -2.96 -17.00
N LYS A 46 0.49 -2.74 -17.33
CA LYS A 46 1.60 -3.10 -16.45
C LYS A 46 1.76 -2.03 -15.38
N LEU A 47 2.00 -2.44 -14.15
CA LEU A 47 2.13 -1.51 -13.03
C LEU A 47 3.51 -0.85 -13.02
N ASN A 48 3.54 0.43 -12.68
CA ASN A 48 4.78 1.16 -12.52
C ASN A 48 5.31 0.97 -11.09
N PHE A 49 6.44 1.62 -10.77
CA PHE A 49 7.10 1.47 -9.48
C PHE A 49 6.19 1.83 -8.29
N PRO A 50 5.62 3.06 -8.21
CA PRO A 50 4.79 3.39 -7.06
C PRO A 50 3.51 2.56 -6.96
N GLU A 51 2.92 2.18 -8.08
CA GLU A 51 1.76 1.30 -8.08
C GLU A 51 2.10 -0.06 -7.50
N SER A 52 3.24 -0.60 -7.87
CA SER A 52 3.70 -1.90 -7.38
C SER A 52 3.95 -1.88 -5.88
N ILE A 53 4.63 -0.83 -5.39
CA ILE A 53 4.86 -0.64 -3.95
C ILE A 53 3.52 -0.60 -3.21
N ALA A 54 2.56 0.16 -3.72
CA ALA A 54 1.28 0.32 -3.04
C ALA A 54 0.50 -0.99 -2.96
N VAL A 55 0.48 -1.76 -4.05
CA VAL A 55 -0.25 -3.03 -4.08
C VAL A 55 0.35 -4.02 -3.09
N ILE A 56 1.69 -4.12 -3.05
CA ILE A 56 2.36 -5.03 -2.12
C ILE A 56 2.12 -4.58 -0.68
N THR A 57 2.31 -3.29 -0.41
CA THR A 57 2.16 -2.76 0.95
C THR A 57 0.75 -2.98 1.47
N GLU A 58 -0.25 -2.71 0.66
CA GLU A 58 -1.63 -2.89 1.06
C GLU A 58 -1.93 -4.37 1.35
N ALA A 59 -1.41 -5.27 0.55
CA ALA A 59 -1.59 -6.70 0.78
C ALA A 59 -1.01 -7.13 2.13
N LEU A 60 0.15 -6.57 2.50
CA LEU A 60 0.76 -6.87 3.81
C LEU A 60 -0.11 -6.35 4.94
N LEU A 61 -0.61 -5.12 4.82
CA LEU A 61 -1.46 -4.52 5.86
C LEU A 61 -2.74 -5.32 6.06
N GLU A 62 -3.39 -5.72 4.98
CA GLU A 62 -4.64 -6.47 5.05
C GLU A 62 -4.43 -7.88 5.58
N ALA A 63 -3.34 -8.54 5.21
CA ALA A 63 -3.02 -9.87 5.73
C ALA A 63 -2.79 -9.83 7.25
N ALA A 64 -2.12 -8.78 7.74
CA ALA A 64 -1.96 -8.58 9.18
C ALA A 64 -3.32 -8.37 9.85
N ARG A 65 -4.17 -7.58 9.24
CA ARG A 65 -5.53 -7.33 9.75
C ARG A 65 -6.36 -8.61 9.80
N ASP A 66 -6.12 -9.51 8.84
CA ASP A 66 -6.80 -10.81 8.81
C ASP A 66 -6.31 -11.75 9.93
N GLY A 67 -5.27 -11.37 10.64
CA GLY A 67 -4.77 -12.15 11.78
C GLY A 67 -3.62 -13.08 11.44
N ARG A 68 -3.00 -12.92 10.27
CA ARG A 68 -1.83 -13.73 9.91
C ARG A 68 -0.62 -13.31 10.73
N SER A 69 0.31 -14.23 10.91
CA SER A 69 1.55 -13.96 11.64
C SER A 69 2.52 -13.13 10.80
N VAL A 70 3.53 -12.53 11.46
CA VAL A 70 4.57 -11.77 10.75
C VAL A 70 5.24 -12.64 9.69
N ALA A 71 5.55 -13.89 10.03
CA ALA A 71 6.20 -14.80 9.10
C ALA A 71 5.33 -15.09 7.88
N GLU A 72 4.04 -15.32 8.09
CA GLU A 72 3.10 -15.57 7.00
C GLU A 72 2.95 -14.36 6.10
N VAL A 73 2.84 -13.17 6.69
CA VAL A 73 2.71 -11.93 5.93
C VAL A 73 3.96 -11.66 5.09
N THR A 74 5.14 -11.88 5.68
CA THR A 74 6.41 -11.70 4.97
C THR A 74 6.48 -12.61 3.75
N GLU A 75 6.09 -13.86 3.91
CA GLU A 75 6.12 -14.83 2.81
C GLU A 75 5.09 -14.47 1.74
N LEU A 76 3.91 -14.06 2.16
CA LEU A 76 2.84 -13.63 1.25
C LEU A 76 3.29 -12.46 0.38
N GLY A 77 4.11 -11.57 0.93
CA GLY A 77 4.58 -10.39 0.21
C GLY A 77 5.36 -10.72 -1.06
N LYS A 78 5.95 -11.92 -1.14
CA LYS A 78 6.70 -12.35 -2.33
C LYS A 78 5.81 -12.97 -3.39
N GLN A 79 4.52 -13.08 -3.13
CA GLN A 79 3.57 -13.73 -4.02
C GLN A 79 2.49 -12.76 -4.53
N VAL A 80 2.58 -11.49 -4.17
CA VAL A 80 1.54 -10.50 -4.52
C VAL A 80 1.61 -10.13 -6.00
N LEU A 81 2.81 -9.85 -6.50
CA LEU A 81 3.02 -9.45 -7.90
C LEU A 81 4.10 -10.32 -8.53
N SER A 82 3.88 -10.68 -9.79
CA SER A 82 4.89 -11.34 -10.61
C SER A 82 5.56 -10.34 -11.53
N ARG A 83 6.63 -10.76 -12.19
CA ARG A 83 7.31 -9.91 -13.18
C ARG A 83 6.41 -9.51 -14.32
N ASP A 84 5.46 -10.39 -14.68
CA ASP A 84 4.54 -10.10 -15.78
C ASP A 84 3.51 -9.03 -15.42
N ASP A 85 3.31 -8.77 -14.14
CA ASP A 85 2.34 -7.78 -13.68
C ASP A 85 2.85 -6.35 -13.75
N VAL A 86 4.17 -6.17 -13.92
CA VAL A 86 4.82 -4.86 -13.76
C VAL A 86 5.62 -4.49 -14.99
N MET A 87 5.93 -3.20 -15.11
CA MET A 87 6.75 -2.70 -16.21
C MET A 87 8.18 -3.24 -16.12
N PRO A 88 8.88 -3.36 -17.27
CA PRO A 88 10.28 -3.78 -17.26
C PRO A 88 11.12 -2.89 -16.35
N GLY A 89 11.98 -3.48 -15.55
CA GLY A 89 12.86 -2.77 -14.63
C GLY A 89 12.28 -2.56 -13.25
N VAL A 90 10.96 -2.64 -13.09
CA VAL A 90 10.33 -2.46 -11.78
C VAL A 90 10.78 -3.51 -10.76
N PRO A 91 10.88 -4.81 -11.10
CA PRO A 91 11.33 -5.79 -10.12
C PRO A 91 12.69 -5.46 -9.52
N GLU A 92 13.61 -4.94 -10.34
CA GLU A 92 14.95 -4.58 -9.88
C GLU A 92 14.97 -3.29 -9.07
N MET A 93 13.97 -2.42 -9.24
CA MET A 93 13.86 -1.19 -8.47
C MET A 93 13.24 -1.43 -7.09
N VAL A 94 12.42 -2.46 -6.95
CA VAL A 94 11.75 -2.77 -5.68
C VAL A 94 12.63 -3.74 -4.91
N ASN A 95 13.63 -3.20 -4.23
CA ASN A 95 14.58 -4.02 -3.46
C ASN A 95 13.97 -4.53 -2.16
N ILE A 96 13.17 -3.70 -1.51
CA ILE A 96 12.56 -4.05 -0.23
C ILE A 96 11.29 -3.23 -0.06
N VAL A 97 10.27 -3.86 0.51
CA VAL A 97 9.06 -3.16 0.95
C VAL A 97 8.97 -3.31 2.46
N GLN A 98 8.86 -2.18 3.15
CA GLN A 98 8.77 -2.17 4.61
C GLN A 98 7.53 -1.38 5.03
N VAL A 99 6.81 -1.91 6.01
CA VAL A 99 5.66 -1.22 6.55
C VAL A 99 5.42 -1.67 7.99
N GLU A 100 4.97 -0.73 8.82
CA GLU A 100 4.46 -1.07 10.16
C GLU A 100 3.03 -1.55 10.02
N ALA A 101 2.75 -2.73 10.52
CA ALA A 101 1.42 -3.31 10.48
C ALA A 101 1.00 -3.74 11.87
N THR A 102 -0.30 -3.78 12.10
CA THR A 102 -0.85 -4.17 13.41
C THR A 102 -1.23 -5.64 13.38
N PHE A 103 -0.50 -6.40 14.18
CA PHE A 103 -0.74 -7.83 14.39
C PHE A 103 -1.46 -8.05 15.72
N ARG A 104 -1.89 -9.27 15.96
CA ARG A 104 -2.51 -9.60 17.25
C ARG A 104 -1.56 -9.35 18.42
N THR A 105 -0.27 -9.46 18.16
CA THR A 105 0.79 -9.24 19.15
C THR A 105 1.23 -7.78 19.26
N GLY A 106 0.63 -6.89 18.49
CA GLY A 106 0.96 -5.47 18.48
C GLY A 106 1.50 -5.00 17.14
N THR A 107 1.91 -3.74 17.09
CA THR A 107 2.48 -3.14 15.89
C THR A 107 3.91 -3.64 15.67
N GLN A 108 4.20 -4.14 14.47
CA GLN A 108 5.53 -4.65 14.14
C GLN A 108 5.89 -4.24 12.72
N LEU A 109 7.18 -4.07 12.48
CA LEU A 109 7.71 -3.78 11.15
C LEU A 109 7.78 -5.06 10.34
N VAL A 110 7.19 -5.03 9.15
CA VAL A 110 7.32 -6.12 8.18
C VAL A 110 8.25 -5.63 7.08
N ALA A 111 9.24 -6.44 6.74
CA ALA A 111 10.19 -6.12 5.68
C ALA A 111 10.27 -7.30 4.72
N VAL A 112 9.94 -7.06 3.46
CA VAL A 112 9.97 -8.09 2.42
C VAL A 112 11.04 -7.71 1.41
N ALA A 113 12.11 -8.50 1.36
CA ALA A 113 13.21 -8.27 0.43
C ALA A 113 12.85 -8.89 -0.92
N ASN A 114 13.15 -8.17 -2.00
CA ASN A 114 12.94 -8.62 -3.38
C ASN A 114 11.55 -9.23 -3.58
N PRO A 115 10.49 -8.43 -3.33
CA PRO A 115 9.13 -8.97 -3.33
C PRO A 115 8.61 -9.37 -4.72
N ILE A 116 9.28 -8.97 -5.80
CA ILE A 116 8.92 -9.35 -7.16
C ILE A 116 10.09 -10.17 -7.73
N PRO A 117 10.15 -11.45 -7.43
CA PRO A 117 11.28 -12.29 -7.81
C PRO A 117 11.38 -12.58 -9.30
#